data_dd003393233449c9c7a3ece317d95ba8
#
_entry.id   dd003393233449c9c7a3ece317d95ba8
#
_cell.length_a   1.000
_cell.length_b   1.000
_cell.length_c   1.000
_cell.angle_alpha   90.00
_cell.angle_beta   90.00
_cell.angle_gamma   90.00
#
_symmetry.space_group_name_H-M   'P 1'
#
loop_
_entity.id
_entity.type
_entity.pdbx_description
1 polymer ?
#
loop_
_entity_poly.entity_id
_entity_poly.type
_entity_poly.pdbx_seq_one_letter_code
_entity_poly.pdbx_strand_id
1 'polypeptide(L)'
;MGKKIIIYISIVTLFIISLICGIFYFHYDLKVISIRPIVFDLQTNQLTIMVEKKNNLFHQKFSCTVFDDNASITERGKNNTCIISFPIGSQYTLILEDQYQKSVLYDLGDYLENILDFDFTYDTIYLTVGETKQLDYNYRSVNGNVDNFTTDSHIITIDGDAITAHEVGTATIHKENVTLNVVVTDLITLPTISNHKEILPCNRYREEEGILLDQMLAHKVNEAGYQTRAGVVAAARFLTLEFPYKIPYFYENGRVNYTGVNFADGEGRYYHKGLYLIDSKKQEIIASISGPSLWGCPLTNWEDDPDFGFVWGAKKPNGLDCSGFVSWVLYNGGFDVGDLGAGDSITDDELTDLGDFRLLTKELVNSGSIKVGDLFNYWGHIAIIVGMDHENYYVAESLQNFGGVVVNTYKKSRITDEFTHVELMDSYYKEDGNYTTYWK
;
A
#
# COMPACT_ATOMS: atom_id res chain seq x y z
N MET A 1 79.40 -43.24 32.69
CA MET A 1 77.91 -43.42 32.55
C MET A 1 77.13 -42.09 32.52
N GLY A 2 77.53 -41.05 33.20
CA GLY A 2 76.73 -39.77 33.31
C GLY A 2 76.59 -38.95 32.02
N LYS A 3 77.63 -38.87 31.14
CA LYS A 3 77.54 -38.10 29.90
C LYS A 3 76.53 -38.64 28.88
N LYS A 4 76.32 -39.94 28.77
CA LYS A 4 75.34 -40.56 27.89
C LYS A 4 73.94 -40.35 28.36
N ILE A 5 73.65 -40.30 29.64
CA ILE A 5 72.35 -40.07 30.24
C ILE A 5 71.94 -38.58 30.02
N ILE A 6 72.86 -37.63 30.19
CA ILE A 6 72.58 -36.18 29.93
C ILE A 6 72.26 -35.94 28.49
N ILE A 7 72.92 -36.56 27.51
CA ILE A 7 72.66 -36.44 26.10
C ILE A 7 71.29 -37.04 25.77
N TYR A 8 70.91 -38.17 26.34
CA TYR A 8 69.60 -38.79 26.16
C TYR A 8 68.45 -37.90 26.72
N ILE A 9 68.66 -37.37 27.89
CA ILE A 9 67.69 -36.45 28.50
C ILE A 9 67.51 -35.18 27.63
N SER A 10 68.64 -34.64 27.12
CA SER A 10 68.56 -33.44 26.23
C SER A 10 67.89 -33.74 24.89
N ILE A 11 68.05 -34.89 24.30
CA ILE A 11 67.39 -35.29 23.06
C ILE A 11 65.95 -35.56 23.27
N VAL A 12 65.55 -36.20 24.38
CA VAL A 12 64.11 -36.40 24.73
C VAL A 12 63.44 -35.10 25.03
N THR A 13 64.09 -34.16 25.73
CA THR A 13 63.58 -32.87 26.02
C THR A 13 63.37 -32.04 24.75
N LEU A 14 64.32 -32.04 23.83
CA LEU A 14 64.19 -31.39 22.49
C LEU A 14 63.07 -32.00 21.64
N PHE A 15 62.93 -33.33 21.69
CA PHE A 15 61.85 -34.02 20.99
C PHE A 15 60.48 -33.67 21.58
N ILE A 16 60.33 -33.57 22.91
CA ILE A 16 59.12 -33.16 23.59
C ILE A 16 58.79 -31.70 23.25
N ILE A 17 59.79 -30.82 23.28
CA ILE A 17 59.62 -29.41 22.91
C ILE A 17 59.21 -29.28 21.47
N SER A 18 59.82 -30.02 20.53
CA SER A 18 59.46 -30.04 19.11
C SER A 18 58.05 -30.59 18.90
N LEU A 19 57.66 -31.63 19.64
CA LEU A 19 56.32 -32.20 19.59
C LEU A 19 55.28 -31.21 20.12
N ILE A 20 55.59 -30.55 21.23
CA ILE A 20 54.75 -29.48 21.81
C ILE A 20 54.64 -28.31 20.85
N CYS A 21 55.74 -27.84 20.25
CA CYS A 21 55.72 -26.79 19.24
C CYS A 21 54.94 -27.21 17.99
N GLY A 22 55.08 -28.48 17.56
CA GLY A 22 54.28 -29.01 16.46
C GLY A 22 52.78 -29.08 16.76
N ILE A 23 52.45 -29.55 17.96
CA ILE A 23 51.03 -29.54 18.40
C ILE A 23 50.50 -28.10 18.49
N PHE A 24 51.28 -27.17 19.02
CA PHE A 24 50.93 -25.74 19.03
C PHE A 24 50.74 -25.20 17.60
N TYR A 25 51.63 -25.51 16.69
CA TYR A 25 51.61 -25.04 15.31
C TYR A 25 50.42 -25.64 14.53
N PHE A 26 50.12 -26.92 14.68
CA PHE A 26 49.02 -27.58 14.00
C PHE A 26 47.66 -27.34 14.62
N HIS A 27 47.57 -27.01 15.90
CA HIS A 27 46.31 -26.65 16.56
C HIS A 27 46.05 -25.13 16.65
N TYR A 28 46.99 -24.34 16.13
CA TYR A 28 46.87 -22.88 16.11
C TYR A 28 46.07 -22.36 14.91
N ASP A 29 44.92 -22.91 14.69
CA ASP A 29 44.06 -22.49 13.60
C ASP A 29 42.86 -21.71 14.15
N LEU A 30 42.99 -20.38 14.08
CA LEU A 30 41.86 -19.48 14.38
C LEU A 30 40.92 -19.53 13.20
N LYS A 31 39.89 -20.36 13.28
CA LYS A 31 38.94 -20.59 12.22
C LYS A 31 37.50 -20.51 12.75
N VAL A 32 36.66 -19.80 12.04
CA VAL A 32 35.21 -19.84 12.25
C VAL A 32 34.66 -21.17 11.73
N ILE A 33 33.81 -21.80 12.51
CA ILE A 33 33.07 -23.01 12.15
C ILE A 33 31.68 -22.60 11.58
N SER A 34 31.03 -21.69 12.23
CA SER A 34 29.69 -21.21 11.81
C SER A 34 29.48 -19.76 12.19
N ILE A 35 28.76 -19.08 11.32
CA ILE A 35 28.16 -17.76 11.57
C ILE A 35 26.68 -17.92 11.29
N ARG A 36 25.84 -17.57 12.25
CA ARG A 36 24.40 -17.69 12.09
C ARG A 36 23.66 -16.51 12.71
N PRO A 37 22.60 -16.02 12.11
CA PRO A 37 21.73 -15.05 12.71
C PRO A 37 21.00 -15.65 13.91
N ILE A 38 20.79 -14.85 14.97
CA ILE A 38 20.06 -15.25 16.18
C ILE A 38 18.78 -14.42 16.30
N VAL A 39 18.92 -13.10 16.23
CA VAL A 39 17.84 -12.15 16.41
C VAL A 39 18.00 -11.04 15.40
N PHE A 40 16.88 -10.67 14.83
CA PHE A 40 16.74 -9.47 14.05
C PHE A 40 15.75 -8.53 14.74
N ASP A 41 16.22 -7.35 15.16
CA ASP A 41 15.40 -6.32 15.80
C ASP A 41 14.88 -5.35 14.74
N LEU A 42 13.59 -5.43 14.49
CA LEU A 42 12.86 -4.60 13.53
C LEU A 42 12.84 -3.11 13.87
N GLN A 43 12.83 -2.79 15.17
CA GLN A 43 12.70 -1.40 15.61
C GLN A 43 14.03 -0.64 15.49
N THR A 44 15.14 -1.31 15.78
CA THR A 44 16.47 -0.72 15.76
C THR A 44 17.23 -1.00 14.47
N ASN A 45 16.69 -1.83 13.57
CA ASN A 45 17.35 -2.31 12.36
C ASN A 45 18.68 -3.00 12.65
N GLN A 46 18.75 -3.79 13.71
CA GLN A 46 19.95 -4.47 14.16
C GLN A 46 19.88 -5.98 13.94
N LEU A 47 20.93 -6.55 13.38
CA LEU A 47 21.15 -8.00 13.31
C LEU A 47 22.08 -8.44 14.44
N THR A 48 21.67 -9.47 15.17
CA THR A 48 22.51 -10.16 16.14
C THR A 48 22.93 -11.52 15.56
N ILE A 49 24.21 -11.73 15.44
CA ILE A 49 24.78 -13.01 14.96
C ILE A 49 25.52 -13.72 16.07
N MET A 50 25.56 -15.05 15.96
CA MET A 50 26.45 -15.90 16.76
C MET A 50 27.58 -16.41 15.87
N VAL A 51 28.79 -16.11 16.26
CA VAL A 51 30.01 -16.62 15.63
C VAL A 51 30.56 -17.71 16.50
N GLU A 52 30.74 -18.91 15.92
CA GLU A 52 31.34 -20.07 16.60
C GLU A 52 32.70 -20.36 15.98
N LYS A 53 33.75 -20.32 16.81
CA LYS A 53 35.10 -20.70 16.38
C LYS A 53 35.40 -22.13 16.70
N LYS A 54 36.36 -22.70 15.98
CA LYS A 54 36.92 -24.02 16.26
C LYS A 54 37.46 -24.09 17.70
N ASN A 55 37.04 -25.13 18.43
CA ASN A 55 37.48 -25.33 19.80
C ASN A 55 39.00 -25.54 19.82
N ASN A 56 39.67 -24.71 20.61
CA ASN A 56 41.10 -24.81 20.80
C ASN A 56 41.42 -24.67 22.29
N LEU A 57 42.05 -25.66 22.87
CA LEU A 57 42.40 -25.77 24.28
C LEU A 57 43.25 -24.61 24.81
N PHE A 58 43.97 -23.92 23.94
CA PHE A 58 44.94 -22.88 24.29
C PHE A 58 44.44 -21.44 24.04
N HIS A 59 43.33 -21.25 23.35
CA HIS A 59 42.86 -19.94 22.94
C HIS A 59 41.41 -19.72 23.36
N GLN A 60 41.20 -19.54 24.66
CA GLN A 60 39.85 -19.31 25.22
C GLN A 60 39.41 -17.84 25.14
N LYS A 61 40.37 -16.93 24.97
CA LYS A 61 40.06 -15.48 24.86
C LYS A 61 40.19 -15.01 23.44
N PHE A 62 39.13 -14.49 22.89
CA PHE A 62 39.06 -13.90 21.56
C PHE A 62 38.01 -12.81 21.53
N SER A 63 38.05 -11.98 20.49
CA SER A 63 37.04 -10.98 20.17
C SER A 63 36.53 -11.12 18.75
N CYS A 64 35.32 -10.71 18.55
CA CYS A 64 34.71 -10.54 17.23
C CYS A 64 34.52 -9.04 16.99
N THR A 65 34.96 -8.56 15.87
CA THR A 65 34.71 -7.19 15.43
C THR A 65 33.98 -7.24 14.10
N VAL A 66 32.83 -6.63 14.01
CA VAL A 66 32.14 -6.39 12.76
C VAL A 66 32.37 -4.95 12.37
N PHE A 67 32.80 -4.71 11.16
CA PHE A 67 33.02 -3.36 10.66
C PHE A 67 32.50 -3.19 9.24
N ASP A 68 32.07 -1.99 8.96
CA ASP A 68 31.85 -1.45 7.63
C ASP A 68 32.77 -0.22 7.42
N ASP A 69 32.61 0.47 6.31
CA ASP A 69 33.44 1.64 5.97
C ASP A 69 33.35 2.79 6.99
N ASN A 70 32.34 2.79 7.88
CA ASN A 70 32.02 3.92 8.76
C ASN A 70 32.09 3.59 10.26
N ALA A 71 31.95 2.34 10.65
CA ALA A 71 31.83 1.92 12.05
C ALA A 71 32.42 0.55 12.33
N SER A 72 32.85 0.32 13.56
CA SER A 72 33.24 -0.99 14.04
C SER A 72 32.64 -1.27 15.39
N ILE A 73 32.15 -2.49 15.58
CA ILE A 73 31.59 -2.98 16.83
C ILE A 73 32.40 -4.21 17.26
N THR A 74 32.86 -4.24 18.48
CA THR A 74 33.71 -5.34 18.99
C THR A 74 33.08 -5.93 20.23
N GLU A 75 32.96 -7.26 20.24
CA GLU A 75 32.48 -8.04 21.39
C GLU A 75 33.50 -9.12 21.77
N ARG A 76 33.50 -9.49 23.05
CA ARG A 76 34.38 -10.53 23.58
C ARG A 76 33.72 -11.89 23.50
N GLY A 77 34.44 -12.85 22.95
CA GLY A 77 33.98 -14.22 22.90
C GLY A 77 34.10 -14.97 24.24
N LYS A 78 33.18 -15.88 24.48
CA LYS A 78 33.15 -16.78 25.62
C LYS A 78 32.83 -18.21 25.18
N ASN A 79 33.54 -19.20 25.68
CA ASN A 79 33.31 -20.64 25.36
C ASN A 79 33.22 -20.93 23.86
N ASN A 80 34.16 -20.44 23.08
CA ASN A 80 34.21 -20.58 21.61
C ASN A 80 33.09 -19.84 20.83
N THR A 81 32.23 -19.11 21.47
CA THR A 81 31.18 -18.34 20.82
C THR A 81 31.32 -16.87 21.08
N CYS A 82 30.96 -16.05 20.12
CA CYS A 82 30.83 -14.60 20.25
C CYS A 82 29.47 -14.20 19.71
N ILE A 83 28.75 -13.39 20.44
CA ILE A 83 27.47 -12.82 20.02
C ILE A 83 27.69 -11.34 19.80
N ILE A 84 27.37 -10.85 18.62
CA ILE A 84 27.57 -9.46 18.23
C ILE A 84 26.36 -8.93 17.50
N SER A 85 25.94 -7.71 17.84
CA SER A 85 24.83 -7.01 17.21
C SER A 85 25.34 -5.79 16.46
N PHE A 86 24.86 -5.61 15.22
CA PHE A 86 25.26 -4.48 14.37
C PHE A 86 24.08 -4.03 13.49
N PRO A 87 24.04 -2.75 13.04
CA PRO A 87 23.03 -2.26 12.12
C PRO A 87 23.13 -3.00 10.78
N ILE A 88 22.01 -3.24 10.12
CA ILE A 88 21.98 -3.78 8.75
C ILE A 88 21.98 -2.64 7.75
N GLY A 89 22.73 -2.75 6.67
CA GLY A 89 22.67 -1.76 5.60
C GLY A 89 23.87 -1.68 4.65
N SER A 90 24.93 -2.46 4.87
CA SER A 90 26.10 -2.45 3.97
C SER A 90 26.88 -3.76 4.04
N GLN A 91 27.92 -3.87 3.22
CA GLN A 91 28.82 -5.02 3.30
C GLN A 91 29.62 -5.01 4.60
N TYR A 92 29.55 -6.08 5.34
CA TYR A 92 30.25 -6.23 6.61
C TYR A 92 31.36 -7.24 6.56
N THR A 93 32.48 -6.88 7.16
CA THR A 93 33.59 -7.80 7.40
C THR A 93 33.66 -8.14 8.88
N LEU A 94 33.74 -9.43 9.19
CA LEU A 94 33.99 -9.94 10.53
C LEU A 94 35.48 -10.16 10.71
N ILE A 95 36.07 -9.59 11.75
CA ILE A 95 37.39 -9.91 12.23
C ILE A 95 37.25 -10.75 13.50
N LEU A 96 37.85 -11.93 13.46
CA LEU A 96 38.06 -12.74 14.64
C LEU A 96 39.53 -12.55 15.09
N GLU A 97 39.74 -12.05 16.31
CA GLU A 97 41.08 -11.82 16.84
C GLU A 97 41.27 -12.53 18.18
N ASP A 98 42.40 -13.18 18.36
CA ASP A 98 42.75 -13.83 19.61
C ASP A 98 43.61 -12.96 20.54
N GLN A 99 43.90 -13.49 21.72
CA GLN A 99 44.69 -12.81 22.77
C GLN A 99 46.16 -12.57 22.34
N TYR A 100 46.62 -13.18 21.22
CA TYR A 100 47.99 -13.04 20.70
C TYR A 100 48.01 -12.14 19.46
N GLN A 101 46.92 -11.40 19.21
CA GLN A 101 46.75 -10.49 18.06
C GLN A 101 46.75 -11.20 16.69
N LYS A 102 46.50 -12.50 16.67
CA LYS A 102 46.24 -13.20 15.42
C LYS A 102 44.82 -12.91 15.01
N SER A 103 44.62 -12.41 13.79
CA SER A 103 43.34 -12.09 13.25
C SER A 103 43.04 -12.88 11.96
N VAL A 104 41.74 -13.14 11.75
CA VAL A 104 41.25 -13.73 10.50
C VAL A 104 39.99 -12.91 10.10
N LEU A 105 39.93 -12.60 8.81
CA LEU A 105 38.84 -11.84 8.23
C LEU A 105 37.89 -12.80 7.50
N TYR A 106 36.60 -12.49 7.65
CA TYR A 106 35.53 -13.21 6.95
C TYR A 106 34.56 -12.16 6.37
N ASP A 107 34.22 -12.32 5.10
CA ASP A 107 33.10 -11.60 4.53
C ASP A 107 31.82 -12.21 5.10
N LEU A 108 30.97 -11.41 5.75
CA LEU A 108 29.73 -11.90 6.33
C LEU A 108 28.74 -12.36 5.26
N GLY A 109 28.82 -11.81 4.06
CA GLY A 109 28.02 -12.26 2.93
C GLY A 109 28.26 -13.70 2.51
N ASP A 110 29.46 -14.26 2.79
CA ASP A 110 29.79 -15.66 2.50
C ASP A 110 29.18 -16.67 3.49
N TYR A 111 28.76 -16.19 4.66
CA TYR A 111 28.33 -17.04 5.79
C TYR A 111 26.88 -16.83 6.22
N LEU A 112 26.32 -15.67 5.95
CA LEU A 112 24.92 -15.39 6.17
C LEU A 112 24.16 -15.60 4.88
N GLU A 113 22.95 -16.09 4.98
CA GLU A 113 22.04 -16.07 3.86
C GLU A 113 21.90 -14.62 3.37
N ASN A 114 21.89 -14.43 2.07
CA ASN A 114 21.83 -13.10 1.47
C ASN A 114 20.55 -12.35 1.88
N ILE A 115 19.48 -13.09 2.13
CA ILE A 115 18.19 -12.57 2.57
C ILE A 115 17.97 -13.03 4.01
N LEU A 116 17.80 -12.06 4.91
CA LEU A 116 17.58 -12.28 6.34
C LEU A 116 16.11 -12.30 6.69
N ASP A 117 15.32 -11.56 5.93
CA ASP A 117 13.88 -11.42 6.06
C ASP A 117 13.32 -10.98 4.72
N PHE A 118 12.25 -11.61 4.30
CA PHE A 118 11.58 -11.33 3.04
C PHE A 118 10.09 -11.57 3.18
N ASP A 119 9.29 -10.62 2.71
CA ASP A 119 7.84 -10.77 2.59
C ASP A 119 7.32 -9.98 1.39
N PHE A 120 6.34 -10.53 0.69
CA PHE A 120 5.61 -9.78 -0.31
C PHE A 120 4.66 -8.79 0.38
N THR A 121 4.49 -7.62 -0.20
CA THR A 121 3.57 -6.60 0.32
C THR A 121 2.11 -7.09 0.28
N TYR A 122 1.82 -8.03 -0.64
CA TYR A 122 0.50 -8.60 -0.85
C TYR A 122 0.56 -10.12 -0.90
N ASP A 123 -0.46 -10.80 -0.41
CA ASP A 123 -0.62 -12.25 -0.54
C ASP A 123 -1.07 -12.65 -1.96
N THR A 124 -1.78 -11.76 -2.63
CA THR A 124 -2.29 -11.96 -3.99
C THR A 124 -2.21 -10.66 -4.79
N ILE A 125 -1.78 -10.76 -6.04
CA ILE A 125 -1.82 -9.67 -7.01
C ILE A 125 -2.64 -10.07 -8.23
N TYR A 126 -3.23 -9.07 -8.89
CA TYR A 126 -4.08 -9.24 -10.06
C TYR A 126 -3.46 -8.50 -11.24
N LEU A 127 -3.45 -9.19 -12.39
CA LEU A 127 -2.90 -8.69 -13.64
C LEU A 127 -3.89 -8.95 -14.78
N THR A 128 -3.80 -8.13 -15.82
CA THR A 128 -4.44 -8.42 -17.11
C THR A 128 -3.46 -9.07 -18.06
N VAL A 129 -3.96 -9.82 -19.01
CA VAL A 129 -3.12 -10.41 -20.07
C VAL A 129 -2.36 -9.30 -20.81
N GLY A 130 -1.05 -9.44 -20.92
CA GLY A 130 -0.14 -8.46 -21.53
C GLY A 130 0.41 -7.41 -20.56
N GLU A 131 -0.07 -7.36 -19.31
CA GLU A 131 0.43 -6.44 -18.31
C GLU A 131 1.79 -6.89 -17.78
N THR A 132 2.68 -5.90 -17.58
CA THR A 132 3.95 -6.08 -16.86
C THR A 132 3.91 -5.22 -15.60
N LYS A 133 4.25 -5.83 -14.45
CA LYS A 133 4.24 -5.17 -13.15
C LYS A 133 5.50 -5.51 -12.36
N GLN A 134 6.02 -4.54 -11.64
CA GLN A 134 7.09 -4.75 -10.67
C GLN A 134 6.53 -5.42 -9.41
N LEU A 135 7.26 -6.40 -8.89
CA LEU A 135 6.95 -7.05 -7.62
C LEU A 135 7.16 -6.06 -6.49
N ASP A 136 6.19 -5.99 -5.60
CA ASP A 136 6.26 -5.16 -4.40
C ASP A 136 6.52 -6.06 -3.20
N TYR A 137 7.65 -5.83 -2.53
CA TYR A 137 8.09 -6.64 -1.41
C TYR A 137 8.96 -5.85 -0.44
N ASN A 138 8.96 -6.31 0.79
CA ASN A 138 9.87 -5.84 1.81
C ASN A 138 10.96 -6.89 2.03
N TYR A 139 12.20 -6.46 2.10
CA TYR A 139 13.28 -7.39 2.38
C TYR A 139 14.40 -6.73 3.19
N ARG A 140 15.19 -7.59 3.81
CA ARG A 140 16.42 -7.23 4.47
C ARG A 140 17.49 -8.21 4.09
N SER A 141 18.61 -7.71 3.67
CA SER A 141 19.70 -8.51 3.14
C SER A 141 21.04 -7.94 3.59
N VAL A 142 21.99 -8.80 3.83
CA VAL A 142 23.38 -8.39 4.08
C VAL A 142 24.00 -7.78 2.82
N ASN A 143 23.66 -8.29 1.64
CA ASN A 143 24.23 -7.88 0.36
C ASN A 143 23.34 -6.93 -0.47
N GLY A 144 22.15 -6.57 0.01
CA GLY A 144 21.28 -5.59 -0.64
C GLY A 144 20.51 -6.05 -1.88
N ASN A 145 20.69 -7.27 -2.36
CA ASN A 145 20.03 -7.79 -3.56
C ASN A 145 19.04 -8.90 -3.25
N VAL A 146 17.87 -8.84 -3.88
CA VAL A 146 16.89 -9.92 -3.90
C VAL A 146 16.83 -10.46 -5.33
N ASP A 147 17.45 -11.60 -5.55
CA ASP A 147 17.44 -12.28 -6.85
C ASP A 147 16.65 -13.59 -6.75
N ASN A 148 16.32 -14.18 -7.92
CA ASN A 148 15.76 -15.54 -8.02
C ASN A 148 14.34 -15.71 -7.50
N PHE A 149 13.40 -14.90 -7.98
CA PHE A 149 11.99 -15.25 -7.96
C PHE A 149 11.74 -16.40 -8.94
N THR A 150 10.93 -17.37 -8.55
CA THR A 150 10.60 -18.52 -9.39
C THR A 150 9.10 -18.71 -9.52
N THR A 151 8.69 -19.27 -10.65
CA THR A 151 7.32 -19.74 -10.87
C THR A 151 7.39 -21.03 -11.66
N ASP A 152 6.46 -21.93 -11.43
CA ASP A 152 6.27 -23.17 -12.20
C ASP A 152 5.17 -23.04 -13.26
N SER A 153 4.59 -21.85 -13.40
CA SER A 153 3.49 -21.58 -14.30
C SER A 153 3.96 -20.88 -15.58
N HIS A 154 3.41 -21.29 -16.72
CA HIS A 154 3.62 -20.62 -18.01
C HIS A 154 2.73 -19.38 -18.19
N ILE A 155 1.78 -19.15 -17.29
CA ILE A 155 0.84 -18.03 -17.33
C ILE A 155 1.57 -16.70 -17.17
N ILE A 156 2.68 -16.69 -16.45
CA ILE A 156 3.51 -15.51 -16.22
C ILE A 156 4.97 -15.80 -16.55
N THR A 157 5.72 -14.75 -16.87
CA THR A 157 7.20 -14.79 -16.87
C THR A 157 7.74 -13.79 -15.88
N ILE A 158 8.91 -14.10 -15.33
CA ILE A 158 9.61 -13.27 -14.36
C ILE A 158 10.96 -12.87 -14.97
N ASP A 159 11.27 -11.58 -14.97
CA ASP A 159 12.55 -11.03 -15.39
C ASP A 159 13.04 -10.05 -14.30
N GLY A 160 13.99 -10.51 -13.50
CA GLY A 160 14.38 -9.81 -12.28
C GLY A 160 13.24 -9.76 -11.26
N ASP A 161 12.73 -8.56 -11.01
CA ASP A 161 11.57 -8.28 -10.17
C ASP A 161 10.32 -7.89 -10.96
N ALA A 162 10.38 -7.92 -12.29
CA ALA A 162 9.25 -7.68 -13.17
C ALA A 162 8.54 -8.98 -13.53
N ILE A 163 7.22 -9.00 -13.45
CA ILE A 163 6.36 -10.09 -13.91
C ILE A 163 5.54 -9.64 -15.09
N THR A 164 5.42 -10.50 -16.11
CA THR A 164 4.58 -10.27 -17.28
C THR A 164 3.55 -11.38 -17.38
N ALA A 165 2.27 -11.00 -17.51
CA ALA A 165 1.15 -11.91 -17.65
C ALA A 165 0.90 -12.26 -19.14
N HIS A 166 0.71 -13.55 -19.46
CA HIS A 166 0.53 -14.03 -20.84
C HIS A 166 -0.83 -14.66 -21.09
N GLU A 167 -1.38 -15.37 -20.13
CA GLU A 167 -2.61 -16.14 -20.27
C GLU A 167 -3.49 -15.99 -19.04
N VAL A 168 -4.80 -16.10 -19.20
CA VAL A 168 -5.77 -16.08 -18.10
C VAL A 168 -5.60 -17.32 -17.23
N GLY A 169 -5.52 -17.14 -15.92
CA GLY A 169 -5.40 -18.22 -14.96
C GLY A 169 -4.74 -17.78 -13.66
N THR A 170 -4.25 -18.73 -12.90
CA THR A 170 -3.55 -18.47 -11.64
C THR A 170 -2.13 -19.01 -11.68
N ALA A 171 -1.21 -18.29 -11.10
CA ALA A 171 0.19 -18.66 -10.94
C ALA A 171 0.64 -18.39 -9.52
N THR A 172 1.73 -19.01 -9.09
CA THR A 172 2.36 -18.72 -7.81
C THR A 172 3.81 -18.34 -8.05
N ILE A 173 4.24 -17.25 -7.43
CA ILE A 173 5.63 -16.84 -7.38
C ILE A 173 6.19 -17.29 -6.04
N HIS A 174 7.37 -17.89 -6.08
CA HIS A 174 8.07 -18.40 -4.91
C HIS A 174 9.36 -17.62 -4.68
N LYS A 175 9.58 -17.26 -3.43
CA LYS A 175 10.87 -16.80 -2.92
C LYS A 175 11.12 -17.49 -1.59
N GLU A 176 12.07 -18.44 -1.58
CA GLU A 176 12.32 -19.29 -0.42
C GLU A 176 11.04 -19.97 0.10
N ASN A 177 10.60 -19.64 1.31
CA ASN A 177 9.40 -20.19 1.94
C ASN A 177 8.18 -19.24 1.81
N VAL A 178 8.34 -18.12 1.11
CA VAL A 178 7.26 -17.13 0.93
C VAL A 178 6.68 -17.27 -0.46
N THR A 179 5.38 -17.13 -0.56
CA THR A 179 4.64 -17.28 -1.82
C THR A 179 3.75 -16.09 -2.08
N LEU A 180 3.65 -15.71 -3.35
CA LEU A 180 2.72 -14.70 -3.84
C LEU A 180 1.81 -15.34 -4.88
N ASN A 181 0.51 -15.25 -4.68
CA ASN A 181 -0.47 -15.67 -5.67
C ASN A 181 -0.62 -14.59 -6.75
N VAL A 182 -0.67 -15.02 -8.01
CA VAL A 182 -0.94 -14.14 -9.16
C VAL A 182 -2.19 -14.63 -9.85
N VAL A 183 -3.17 -13.76 -9.98
CA VAL A 183 -4.40 -14.02 -10.74
C VAL A 183 -4.36 -13.19 -12.00
N VAL A 184 -4.35 -13.85 -13.16
CA VAL A 184 -4.39 -13.20 -14.46
C VAL A 184 -5.80 -13.29 -15.02
N THR A 185 -6.39 -12.16 -15.38
CA THR A 185 -7.74 -12.06 -15.94
C THR A 185 -7.70 -11.54 -17.39
N ASP A 186 -8.83 -11.61 -18.08
CA ASP A 186 -8.99 -10.93 -19.35
C ASP A 186 -8.86 -9.42 -19.18
N LEU A 187 -8.37 -8.75 -20.21
CA LEU A 187 -8.26 -7.31 -20.22
C LEU A 187 -9.64 -6.66 -20.01
N ILE A 188 -9.76 -5.89 -18.92
CA ILE A 188 -10.92 -5.04 -18.71
C ILE A 188 -10.71 -3.76 -19.48
N THR A 189 -11.41 -3.64 -20.61
CA THR A 189 -11.40 -2.41 -21.41
C THR A 189 -12.33 -1.40 -20.76
N LEU A 190 -11.77 -0.29 -20.30
CA LEU A 190 -12.57 0.85 -19.85
C LEU A 190 -13.02 1.66 -21.08
N PRO A 191 -14.31 2.03 -21.16
CA PRO A 191 -14.82 2.76 -22.31
C PRO A 191 -14.26 4.18 -22.39
N THR A 192 -14.25 4.70 -23.60
CA THR A 192 -14.10 6.14 -23.81
C THR A 192 -15.28 6.87 -23.18
N ILE A 193 -15.03 8.06 -22.68
CA ILE A 193 -15.98 8.93 -21.98
C ILE A 193 -17.38 8.86 -22.56
N SER A 194 -18.35 8.46 -21.76
CA SER A 194 -19.76 8.46 -22.08
C SER A 194 -20.62 8.87 -20.88
N ASN A 195 -21.46 9.90 -21.07
CA ASN A 195 -22.43 10.30 -20.06
C ASN A 195 -23.68 9.38 -20.03
N HIS A 196 -23.81 8.47 -20.99
CA HIS A 196 -24.94 7.56 -21.12
C HIS A 196 -24.56 6.14 -20.72
N LYS A 197 -24.16 5.94 -19.48
CA LYS A 197 -23.85 4.62 -18.96
C LYS A 197 -25.12 3.95 -18.44
N GLU A 198 -25.19 2.65 -18.64
CA GLU A 198 -26.17 1.82 -17.96
C GLU A 198 -25.88 1.80 -16.45
N ILE A 199 -26.94 1.64 -15.67
CA ILE A 199 -26.81 1.45 -14.22
C ILE A 199 -26.09 0.13 -13.98
N LEU A 200 -25.16 0.14 -13.03
CA LEU A 200 -24.41 -1.03 -12.62
C LEU A 200 -25.36 -2.14 -12.17
N PRO A 201 -25.38 -3.31 -12.85
CA PRO A 201 -26.17 -4.45 -12.40
C PRO A 201 -25.54 -5.11 -11.16
N CYS A 202 -26.39 -5.63 -10.26
CA CYS A 202 -25.93 -6.45 -9.15
C CYS A 202 -25.10 -7.65 -9.64
N ASN A 203 -24.01 -7.92 -8.97
CA ASN A 203 -23.10 -9.03 -9.29
C ASN A 203 -22.54 -9.00 -10.72
N ARG A 204 -22.37 -7.80 -11.30
CA ARG A 204 -21.80 -7.65 -12.65
C ARG A 204 -20.36 -8.13 -12.71
N TYR A 205 -19.59 -7.92 -11.66
CA TYR A 205 -18.20 -8.28 -11.58
C TYR A 205 -17.99 -9.46 -10.63
N ARG A 206 -17.12 -10.38 -11.03
CA ARG A 206 -16.57 -11.39 -10.15
C ARG A 206 -15.59 -10.73 -9.16
N GLU A 207 -15.23 -11.43 -8.13
CA GLU A 207 -14.33 -10.92 -7.09
C GLU A 207 -12.99 -10.46 -7.68
N GLU A 208 -12.40 -11.27 -8.55
CA GLU A 208 -11.11 -10.98 -9.20
C GLU A 208 -11.18 -9.72 -10.08
N GLU A 209 -12.27 -9.54 -10.82
CA GLU A 209 -12.51 -8.34 -11.63
C GLU A 209 -12.69 -7.10 -10.76
N GLY A 210 -13.40 -7.24 -9.64
CA GLY A 210 -13.60 -6.16 -8.68
C GLY A 210 -12.29 -5.69 -8.05
N ILE A 211 -11.44 -6.63 -7.65
CA ILE A 211 -10.12 -6.32 -7.10
C ILE A 211 -9.23 -5.63 -8.13
N LEU A 212 -9.24 -6.12 -9.37
CA LEU A 212 -8.48 -5.49 -10.46
C LEU A 212 -8.92 -4.04 -10.71
N LEU A 213 -10.22 -3.79 -10.73
CA LEU A 213 -10.77 -2.44 -10.89
C LEU A 213 -10.38 -1.52 -9.73
N ASP A 214 -10.34 -2.02 -8.50
CA ASP A 214 -9.84 -1.27 -7.34
C ASP A 214 -8.35 -0.94 -7.48
N GLN A 215 -7.54 -1.85 -7.99
CA GLN A 215 -6.12 -1.59 -8.27
C GLN A 215 -5.94 -0.54 -9.36
N MET A 216 -6.76 -0.59 -10.43
CA MET A 216 -6.73 0.43 -11.49
C MET A 216 -7.08 1.80 -10.94
N LEU A 217 -8.11 1.90 -10.09
CA LEU A 217 -8.45 3.15 -9.40
C LEU A 217 -7.28 3.67 -8.56
N ALA A 218 -6.72 2.82 -7.70
CA ALA A 218 -5.61 3.19 -6.84
C ALA A 218 -4.38 3.62 -7.64
N HIS A 219 -4.07 2.94 -8.75
CA HIS A 219 -2.98 3.31 -9.64
C HIS A 219 -3.19 4.71 -10.23
N LYS A 220 -4.39 5.01 -10.74
CA LYS A 220 -4.70 6.33 -11.30
C LYS A 220 -4.64 7.46 -10.29
N VAL A 221 -5.10 7.21 -9.07
CA VAL A 221 -4.98 8.18 -7.98
C VAL A 221 -3.51 8.43 -7.62
N ASN A 222 -2.71 7.37 -7.54
CA ASN A 222 -1.29 7.48 -7.23
C ASN A 222 -0.49 8.21 -8.34
N GLU A 223 -0.77 7.93 -9.61
CA GLU A 223 -0.16 8.65 -10.73
C GLU A 223 -0.47 10.15 -10.72
N ALA A 224 -1.69 10.52 -10.35
CA ALA A 224 -2.10 11.92 -10.22
C ALA A 224 -1.52 12.58 -8.96
N GLY A 225 -1.29 11.82 -7.92
CA GLY A 225 -0.79 12.25 -6.61
C GLY A 225 -1.78 11.94 -5.49
N TYR A 226 -1.51 10.89 -4.73
CA TYR A 226 -2.30 10.57 -3.54
C TYR A 226 -2.17 11.70 -2.49
N GLN A 227 -3.26 12.04 -1.82
CA GLN A 227 -3.37 13.19 -0.90
C GLN A 227 -3.11 14.55 -1.57
N THR A 228 -3.46 14.67 -2.84
CA THR A 228 -3.43 15.96 -3.56
C THR A 228 -4.78 16.23 -4.23
N ARG A 229 -4.99 17.46 -4.68
CA ARG A 229 -6.14 17.87 -5.49
C ARG A 229 -6.32 16.97 -6.71
N ALA A 230 -5.22 16.66 -7.41
CA ALA A 230 -5.23 15.83 -8.61
C ALA A 230 -5.62 14.37 -8.31
N GLY A 231 -5.20 13.81 -7.18
CA GLY A 231 -5.59 12.46 -6.76
C GLY A 231 -7.10 12.36 -6.53
N VAL A 232 -7.68 13.35 -5.88
CA VAL A 232 -9.14 13.45 -5.69
C VAL A 232 -9.88 13.55 -7.03
N VAL A 233 -9.40 14.42 -7.93
CA VAL A 233 -9.98 14.57 -9.26
C VAL A 233 -9.85 13.28 -10.08
N ALA A 234 -8.73 12.56 -9.96
CA ALA A 234 -8.53 11.27 -10.63
C ALA A 234 -9.55 10.23 -10.15
N ALA A 235 -9.82 10.16 -8.85
CA ALA A 235 -10.85 9.27 -8.30
C ALA A 235 -12.25 9.60 -8.87
N ALA A 236 -12.61 10.88 -8.92
CA ALA A 236 -13.88 11.32 -9.49
C ALA A 236 -13.99 10.98 -10.98
N ARG A 237 -12.94 11.25 -11.76
CA ARG A 237 -12.88 10.94 -13.20
C ARG A 237 -12.94 9.45 -13.46
N PHE A 238 -12.23 8.66 -12.67
CA PHE A 238 -12.28 7.21 -12.82
C PHE A 238 -13.70 6.70 -12.71
N LEU A 239 -14.40 7.02 -11.64
CA LEU A 239 -15.76 6.53 -11.41
C LEU A 239 -16.76 7.04 -12.46
N THR A 240 -16.65 8.32 -12.83
CA THR A 240 -17.63 8.96 -13.71
C THR A 240 -17.37 8.71 -15.20
N LEU A 241 -16.14 8.48 -15.61
CA LEU A 241 -15.77 8.53 -17.02
C LEU A 241 -15.12 7.24 -17.52
N GLU A 242 -14.29 6.62 -16.69
CA GLU A 242 -13.57 5.43 -17.10
C GLU A 242 -14.31 4.16 -16.68
N PHE A 243 -14.90 4.13 -15.50
CA PHE A 243 -15.70 2.99 -15.05
C PHE A 243 -16.92 2.80 -15.96
N PRO A 244 -17.17 1.58 -16.49
CA PRO A 244 -18.11 1.38 -17.60
C PRO A 244 -19.59 1.54 -17.22
N TYR A 245 -19.90 1.53 -15.94
CA TYR A 245 -21.27 1.63 -15.44
C TYR A 245 -21.49 2.89 -14.61
N LYS A 246 -22.74 3.34 -14.57
CA LYS A 246 -23.16 4.38 -13.65
C LYS A 246 -23.49 3.78 -12.29
N ILE A 247 -22.89 4.31 -11.23
CA ILE A 247 -23.25 3.95 -9.87
C ILE A 247 -24.66 4.52 -9.60
N PRO A 248 -25.62 3.71 -9.15
CA PRO A 248 -26.97 4.16 -8.91
C PRO A 248 -27.04 5.30 -7.89
N TYR A 249 -28.07 6.15 -8.01
CA TYR A 249 -28.42 7.05 -6.93
C TYR A 249 -29.12 6.27 -5.82
N PHE A 250 -28.62 6.40 -4.62
CA PHE A 250 -29.30 5.90 -3.44
C PHE A 250 -29.16 6.90 -2.32
N TYR A 251 -30.29 7.38 -1.83
CA TYR A 251 -30.32 8.34 -0.74
C TYR A 251 -29.49 7.82 0.46
N GLU A 252 -28.74 8.74 1.06
CA GLU A 252 -27.86 8.45 2.19
C GLU A 252 -26.80 7.36 1.92
N ASN A 253 -26.25 7.38 0.72
CA ASN A 253 -25.08 6.61 0.38
C ASN A 253 -25.23 5.09 0.67
N GLY A 254 -26.36 4.51 0.26
CA GLY A 254 -26.65 3.10 0.51
C GLY A 254 -27.07 2.79 1.94
N ARG A 255 -27.17 3.79 2.78
CA ARG A 255 -27.71 3.63 4.12
C ARG A 255 -29.19 3.32 4.07
N VAL A 256 -29.56 2.23 4.69
CA VAL A 256 -30.95 1.89 4.94
C VAL A 256 -31.24 2.10 6.41
N ASN A 257 -32.28 2.88 6.73
CA ASN A 257 -32.68 3.03 8.10
C ASN A 257 -33.06 1.66 8.67
N TYR A 258 -32.33 1.25 9.69
CA TYR A 258 -32.51 -0.02 10.33
C TYR A 258 -33.02 0.17 11.74
N THR A 259 -34.10 -0.52 12.08
CA THR A 259 -34.71 -0.40 13.40
C THR A 259 -33.68 -0.67 14.51
N GLY A 260 -33.38 0.35 15.30
CA GLY A 260 -32.48 0.27 16.44
C GLY A 260 -31.11 0.93 16.25
N VAL A 261 -30.80 1.47 15.09
CA VAL A 261 -29.61 2.31 14.87
C VAL A 261 -30.01 3.76 14.99
N ASN A 262 -29.36 4.49 15.88
CA ASN A 262 -29.52 5.92 16.00
C ASN A 262 -28.56 6.61 15.03
N PHE A 263 -29.09 7.24 14.01
CA PHE A 263 -28.33 7.96 13.00
C PHE A 263 -27.97 9.40 13.40
N ALA A 264 -28.34 9.82 14.60
CA ALA A 264 -28.13 11.19 15.05
C ALA A 264 -26.64 11.55 15.23
N ASP A 265 -25.76 10.55 15.22
CA ASP A 265 -24.33 10.73 15.50
C ASP A 265 -23.43 10.53 14.26
N GLY A 266 -23.95 10.65 13.06
CA GLY A 266 -23.14 10.54 11.84
C GLY A 266 -22.66 9.13 11.48
N GLU A 267 -23.06 8.11 12.21
CA GLU A 267 -22.58 6.72 12.04
C GLU A 267 -23.20 5.96 10.87
N GLY A 268 -23.87 6.58 9.99
CA GLY A 268 -24.68 5.86 9.04
C GLY A 268 -24.36 6.06 7.58
N ARG A 269 -23.48 6.95 7.21
CA ARG A 269 -23.03 7.13 5.83
C ARG A 269 -21.76 6.36 5.60
N TYR A 270 -21.70 5.72 4.44
CA TYR A 270 -20.56 4.88 4.11
C TYR A 270 -19.91 5.35 2.86
N TYR A 271 -18.63 5.59 2.97
CA TYR A 271 -17.74 5.64 1.86
C TYR A 271 -16.72 4.54 2.08
N HIS A 272 -16.36 3.87 1.01
CA HIS A 272 -15.45 2.77 1.06
C HIS A 272 -14.26 3.08 0.19
N LYS A 273 -13.11 2.64 0.62
CA LYS A 273 -11.95 2.64 -0.25
C LYS A 273 -12.20 1.66 -1.40
N GLY A 274 -11.95 2.12 -2.63
CA GLY A 274 -12.16 1.32 -3.82
C GLY A 274 -13.61 1.27 -4.31
N LEU A 275 -13.86 0.46 -5.32
CA LEU A 275 -15.13 0.42 -6.04
C LEU A 275 -16.24 -0.38 -5.35
N TYR A 276 -15.89 -1.10 -4.28
CA TYR A 276 -16.92 -1.79 -3.53
C TYR A 276 -17.75 -2.79 -4.36
N LEU A 277 -17.07 -3.57 -5.17
CA LEU A 277 -17.70 -4.52 -6.10
C LEU A 277 -17.60 -5.97 -5.64
N ILE A 278 -17.07 -6.25 -4.44
CA ILE A 278 -16.80 -7.58 -3.92
C ILE A 278 -17.31 -7.77 -2.50
N ASP A 279 -17.73 -8.98 -2.18
CA ASP A 279 -18.31 -9.33 -0.85
C ASP A 279 -17.31 -9.16 0.30
N SER A 280 -16.01 -9.37 0.08
CA SER A 280 -14.98 -9.18 1.11
C SER A 280 -14.96 -7.75 1.67
N LYS A 281 -15.27 -6.74 0.85
CA LYS A 281 -15.39 -5.36 1.28
C LYS A 281 -16.59 -5.07 2.19
N LYS A 282 -17.51 -6.02 2.34
CA LYS A 282 -18.63 -5.91 3.27
C LYS A 282 -18.20 -5.60 4.69
N GLN A 283 -17.01 -6.02 5.07
CA GLN A 283 -16.44 -5.77 6.40
C GLN A 283 -15.94 -4.33 6.57
N GLU A 284 -15.71 -3.62 5.49
CA GLU A 284 -15.33 -2.21 5.52
C GLU A 284 -16.54 -1.28 5.79
N ILE A 285 -17.75 -1.85 5.78
CA ILE A 285 -18.99 -1.13 6.04
C ILE A 285 -19.25 -1.09 7.55
N ILE A 286 -19.30 0.10 8.09
CA ILE A 286 -19.31 0.31 9.54
C ILE A 286 -20.68 0.01 10.17
N ALA A 287 -21.79 -0.04 9.48
CA ALA A 287 -23.06 -0.35 10.13
C ALA A 287 -24.02 -1.16 9.28
N SER A 288 -25.12 -1.47 9.87
CA SER A 288 -26.12 -2.46 9.51
C SER A 288 -26.78 -2.19 8.17
N ILE A 289 -26.25 -2.76 7.12
CA ILE A 289 -26.96 -2.86 5.85
C ILE A 289 -27.77 -4.16 5.85
N SER A 290 -29.05 -4.04 5.48
CA SER A 290 -29.93 -5.20 5.33
C SER A 290 -29.87 -5.76 3.90
N GLY A 291 -28.74 -6.23 3.44
CA GLY A 291 -28.62 -6.78 2.10
C GLY A 291 -27.17 -6.89 1.62
N PRO A 292 -26.97 -7.29 0.37
CA PRO A 292 -25.65 -7.25 -0.23
C PRO A 292 -25.11 -5.82 -0.25
N SER A 293 -23.86 -5.67 0.16
CA SER A 293 -23.22 -4.35 0.23
C SER A 293 -22.65 -3.88 -1.10
N LEU A 294 -22.76 -4.67 -2.15
CA LEU A 294 -22.24 -4.34 -3.48
C LEU A 294 -23.11 -3.28 -4.14
N TRP A 295 -22.48 -2.32 -4.80
CA TRP A 295 -23.20 -1.32 -5.59
C TRP A 295 -24.03 -1.98 -6.71
N GLY A 296 -25.19 -1.44 -6.98
CA GLY A 296 -26.17 -1.98 -7.92
C GLY A 296 -27.01 -3.14 -7.37
N CYS A 297 -26.63 -3.73 -6.24
CA CYS A 297 -27.43 -4.78 -5.60
C CYS A 297 -28.59 -4.19 -4.80
N PRO A 298 -29.77 -4.85 -4.78
CA PRO A 298 -30.94 -4.31 -4.13
C PRO A 298 -30.77 -4.30 -2.61
N LEU A 299 -30.97 -3.15 -2.02
CA LEU A 299 -31.14 -2.95 -0.58
C LEU A 299 -32.63 -2.80 -0.25
N THR A 300 -33.05 -3.27 0.90
CA THR A 300 -34.41 -3.09 1.38
C THR A 300 -34.48 -1.78 2.16
N ASN A 301 -35.36 -0.88 1.71
CA ASN A 301 -35.64 0.35 2.42
C ASN A 301 -36.54 0.08 3.63
N TRP A 302 -36.13 0.57 4.78
CA TRP A 302 -36.87 0.44 6.03
C TRP A 302 -37.42 1.79 6.54
N GLU A 303 -37.54 2.75 5.66
CA GLU A 303 -37.98 4.08 5.96
C GLU A 303 -39.18 4.44 5.08
N ASP A 304 -40.17 5.12 5.67
CA ASP A 304 -41.23 5.79 4.93
C ASP A 304 -40.94 7.26 4.89
N ASP A 305 -40.50 7.75 3.75
CA ASP A 305 -40.34 9.19 3.49
C ASP A 305 -40.90 9.53 2.11
N PRO A 306 -42.18 9.92 2.07
CA PRO A 306 -42.83 10.24 0.81
C PRO A 306 -42.24 11.47 0.10
N ASP A 307 -41.62 12.39 0.81
CA ASP A 307 -41.00 13.57 0.22
C ASP A 307 -39.76 13.18 -0.62
N PHE A 308 -39.07 12.15 -0.22
CA PHE A 308 -37.95 11.55 -0.97
C PHE A 308 -38.32 10.30 -1.76
N GLY A 309 -39.59 9.94 -1.79
CA GLY A 309 -40.09 8.78 -2.52
C GLY A 309 -39.68 7.44 -1.92
N PHE A 310 -39.40 7.40 -0.62
CA PHE A 310 -39.12 6.17 0.10
C PHE A 310 -40.41 5.50 0.57
N VAL A 311 -40.51 4.22 0.30
CA VAL A 311 -41.62 3.38 0.72
C VAL A 311 -41.06 2.22 1.52
N TRP A 312 -41.60 1.98 2.69
CA TRP A 312 -41.21 0.86 3.55
C TRP A 312 -41.24 -0.47 2.81
N GLY A 313 -40.16 -1.24 2.92
CA GLY A 313 -40.01 -2.53 2.28
C GLY A 313 -39.71 -2.50 0.79
N ALA A 314 -39.68 -1.32 0.16
CA ALA A 314 -39.25 -1.20 -1.22
C ALA A 314 -37.78 -1.54 -1.38
N LYS A 315 -37.42 -2.13 -2.54
CA LYS A 315 -36.02 -2.41 -2.86
C LYS A 315 -35.48 -1.37 -3.82
N LYS A 316 -34.32 -0.84 -3.47
CA LYS A 316 -33.58 0.12 -4.31
C LYS A 316 -32.15 -0.40 -4.53
N PRO A 317 -31.54 -0.11 -5.68
CA PRO A 317 -30.16 -0.51 -5.91
C PRO A 317 -29.22 0.27 -4.98
N ASN A 318 -28.26 -0.42 -4.35
CA ASN A 318 -27.22 0.23 -3.57
C ASN A 318 -26.38 1.18 -4.44
N GLY A 319 -26.04 2.34 -3.93
CA GLY A 319 -25.32 3.37 -4.67
C GLY A 319 -24.85 4.52 -3.79
N LEU A 320 -24.74 5.69 -4.39
CA LEU A 320 -24.24 6.91 -3.76
C LEU A 320 -25.22 8.06 -3.97
N ASP A 321 -25.49 8.85 -2.95
CA ASP A 321 -26.08 10.18 -3.08
C ASP A 321 -24.98 11.23 -3.39
N CYS A 322 -25.33 12.51 -3.38
CA CYS A 322 -24.40 13.57 -3.74
C CYS A 322 -23.23 13.70 -2.75
N SER A 323 -23.51 13.74 -1.46
CA SER A 323 -22.49 13.83 -0.41
C SER A 323 -21.68 12.55 -0.29
N GLY A 324 -22.34 11.39 -0.39
CA GLY A 324 -21.66 10.10 -0.40
C GLY A 324 -20.69 9.96 -1.58
N PHE A 325 -21.04 10.46 -2.75
CA PHE A 325 -20.14 10.48 -3.89
C PHE A 325 -18.91 11.37 -3.64
N VAL A 326 -19.11 12.59 -3.16
CA VAL A 326 -17.99 13.52 -2.88
C VAL A 326 -17.11 12.97 -1.74
N SER A 327 -17.69 12.43 -0.67
CA SER A 327 -16.95 11.78 0.41
C SER A 327 -16.13 10.59 -0.09
N TRP A 328 -16.72 9.75 -0.95
CA TRP A 328 -16.03 8.62 -1.58
C TRP A 328 -14.84 9.08 -2.43
N VAL A 329 -15.01 10.16 -3.20
CA VAL A 329 -13.96 10.74 -4.04
C VAL A 329 -12.81 11.27 -3.18
N LEU A 330 -13.11 12.04 -2.13
CA LEU A 330 -12.12 12.56 -1.20
C LEU A 330 -11.37 11.43 -0.49
N TYR A 331 -12.09 10.43 0.00
CA TYR A 331 -11.49 9.28 0.70
C TYR A 331 -10.53 8.48 -0.18
N ASN A 332 -10.94 8.17 -1.42
CA ASN A 332 -10.05 7.48 -2.36
C ASN A 332 -8.88 8.36 -2.81
N GLY A 333 -9.05 9.67 -2.82
CA GLY A 333 -7.97 10.64 -3.03
C GLY A 333 -7.02 10.79 -1.85
N GLY A 334 -7.32 10.14 -0.70
CA GLY A 334 -6.47 10.13 0.50
C GLY A 334 -6.89 11.08 1.62
N PHE A 335 -8.13 11.61 1.56
CA PHE A 335 -8.68 12.52 2.57
C PHE A 335 -9.89 11.89 3.24
N ASP A 336 -9.71 11.42 4.47
CA ASP A 336 -10.80 10.89 5.28
C ASP A 336 -11.59 12.02 5.90
N VAL A 337 -12.77 12.28 5.35
CA VAL A 337 -13.66 13.36 5.79
C VAL A 337 -14.75 12.88 6.75
N GLY A 338 -14.81 11.59 7.04
CA GLY A 338 -15.87 11.04 7.85
C GLY A 338 -17.23 11.01 7.15
N ASP A 339 -18.29 10.95 7.92
CA ASP A 339 -19.68 10.91 7.45
C ASP A 339 -20.26 12.34 7.36
N LEU A 340 -19.88 13.03 6.29
CA LEU A 340 -20.31 14.41 6.08
C LEU A 340 -21.49 14.51 5.11
N GLY A 341 -22.40 15.44 5.38
CA GLY A 341 -23.55 15.76 4.54
C GLY A 341 -23.28 16.85 3.50
N ALA A 342 -24.25 17.09 2.67
CA ALA A 342 -24.32 18.25 1.76
C ALA A 342 -25.21 19.33 2.38
N GLY A 343 -24.93 19.72 3.60
CA GLY A 343 -25.75 20.67 4.33
C GLY A 343 -25.72 22.11 3.80
N ASP A 344 -26.41 22.97 4.47
CA ASP A 344 -26.53 24.39 4.14
C ASP A 344 -25.61 25.28 5.00
N SER A 345 -24.52 24.76 5.46
CA SER A 345 -23.43 25.48 6.16
C SER A 345 -23.72 25.99 7.57
N ILE A 346 -24.74 25.51 8.23
CA ILE A 346 -25.11 26.07 9.55
C ILE A 346 -24.77 25.13 10.70
N THR A 347 -24.48 23.88 10.40
CA THR A 347 -24.12 22.88 11.40
C THR A 347 -22.70 22.40 11.16
N ASP A 348 -21.91 22.30 12.20
CA ASP A 348 -20.62 21.66 12.19
C ASP A 348 -20.72 20.27 11.55
N ASP A 349 -19.65 19.81 10.90
CA ASP A 349 -19.55 18.50 10.25
C ASP A 349 -20.22 18.36 8.87
N GLU A 350 -20.17 19.39 8.05
CA GLU A 350 -20.63 19.36 6.67
C GLU A 350 -19.46 19.39 5.67
N LEU A 351 -19.67 18.85 4.47
CA LEU A 351 -18.66 18.94 3.39
C LEU A 351 -18.33 20.38 2.99
N THR A 352 -19.20 21.32 3.33
CA THR A 352 -19.03 22.75 3.10
C THR A 352 -18.08 23.45 4.07
N ASP A 353 -17.57 22.73 5.08
CA ASP A 353 -16.64 23.27 6.08
C ASP A 353 -15.17 22.90 5.80
N LEU A 354 -14.88 22.20 4.70
CA LEU A 354 -13.52 21.71 4.41
C LEU A 354 -12.62 22.81 3.86
N GLY A 355 -13.14 23.67 3.01
CA GLY A 355 -12.41 24.73 2.33
C GLY A 355 -12.92 26.13 2.62
N ASP A 356 -12.75 27.03 1.67
CA ASP A 356 -13.23 28.41 1.74
C ASP A 356 -14.59 28.51 1.02
N PHE A 357 -15.66 28.38 1.81
CA PHE A 357 -17.03 28.37 1.31
C PHE A 357 -17.52 29.80 0.98
N ARG A 358 -17.90 30.03 -0.25
CA ARG A 358 -18.26 31.33 -0.77
C ARG A 358 -19.53 31.32 -1.62
N LEU A 359 -20.25 32.42 -1.58
CA LEU A 359 -21.35 32.68 -2.55
C LEU A 359 -20.77 32.67 -3.98
N LEU A 360 -21.36 31.90 -4.86
CA LEU A 360 -20.97 31.82 -6.26
C LEU A 360 -21.50 33.05 -7.01
N THR A 361 -20.61 33.96 -7.37
CA THR A 361 -20.94 35.19 -8.10
C THR A 361 -20.26 35.20 -9.47
N LYS A 362 -20.79 36.01 -10.39
CA LYS A 362 -20.16 36.19 -11.71
C LYS A 362 -18.75 36.76 -11.63
N GLU A 363 -18.49 37.60 -10.64
CA GLU A 363 -17.16 38.14 -10.38
C GLU A 363 -16.19 37.04 -9.97
N LEU A 364 -16.60 36.13 -9.10
CA LEU A 364 -15.79 34.99 -8.67
C LEU A 364 -15.55 34.04 -9.83
N VAL A 365 -16.54 33.73 -10.66
CA VAL A 365 -16.37 32.91 -11.87
C VAL A 365 -15.36 33.53 -12.84
N ASN A 366 -15.41 34.84 -13.01
CA ASN A 366 -14.51 35.56 -13.92
C ASN A 366 -13.11 35.83 -13.34
N SER A 367 -12.95 35.70 -12.03
CA SER A 367 -11.65 35.93 -11.37
C SER A 367 -10.59 34.85 -11.70
N GLY A 368 -11.02 33.66 -12.14
CA GLY A 368 -10.15 32.51 -12.35
C GLY A 368 -9.72 31.80 -11.05
N SER A 369 -10.34 32.16 -9.92
CA SER A 369 -10.01 31.53 -8.62
C SER A 369 -10.60 30.12 -8.47
N ILE A 370 -11.66 29.80 -9.22
CA ILE A 370 -12.28 28.48 -9.19
C ILE A 370 -11.44 27.51 -10.00
N LYS A 371 -11.09 26.40 -9.40
CA LYS A 371 -10.21 25.38 -9.97
C LYS A 371 -10.90 24.02 -10.10
N VAL A 372 -10.33 23.16 -10.92
CA VAL A 372 -10.69 21.73 -10.94
C VAL A 372 -10.39 21.16 -9.55
N GLY A 373 -11.33 20.38 -8.99
CA GLY A 373 -11.26 19.84 -7.63
C GLY A 373 -11.94 20.70 -6.57
N ASP A 374 -12.38 21.93 -6.90
CA ASP A 374 -13.27 22.68 -6.03
C ASP A 374 -14.69 22.11 -6.09
N LEU A 375 -15.49 22.42 -5.06
CA LEU A 375 -16.84 21.88 -4.92
C LEU A 375 -17.88 22.96 -5.23
N PHE A 376 -18.88 22.61 -6.03
CA PHE A 376 -20.08 23.41 -6.18
C PHE A 376 -21.18 22.91 -5.25
N ASN A 377 -21.96 23.85 -4.72
CA ASN A 377 -23.00 23.56 -3.77
C ASN A 377 -24.27 24.39 -4.01
N TYR A 378 -25.41 23.79 -3.79
CA TYR A 378 -26.66 24.46 -3.47
C TYR A 378 -27.35 23.66 -2.35
N TRP A 379 -28.38 24.25 -1.74
CA TRP A 379 -29.06 23.61 -0.60
C TRP A 379 -29.44 22.15 -0.88
N GLY A 380 -28.86 21.24 -0.10
CA GLY A 380 -29.11 19.81 -0.21
C GLY A 380 -28.37 19.12 -1.38
N HIS A 381 -27.40 19.77 -2.02
CA HIS A 381 -26.61 19.17 -3.09
C HIS A 381 -25.17 19.67 -3.12
N ILE A 382 -24.26 18.75 -3.38
CA ILE A 382 -22.82 19.01 -3.55
C ILE A 382 -22.28 18.25 -4.74
N ALA A 383 -21.31 18.84 -5.43
CA ALA A 383 -20.69 18.29 -6.63
C ALA A 383 -19.21 18.72 -6.75
N ILE A 384 -18.40 17.97 -7.46
CA ILE A 384 -16.98 18.27 -7.65
C ILE A 384 -16.67 18.64 -9.09
N ILE A 385 -15.86 19.69 -9.29
CA ILE A 385 -15.38 20.10 -10.61
C ILE A 385 -14.26 19.12 -11.04
N VAL A 386 -14.49 18.38 -12.12
CA VAL A 386 -13.52 17.39 -12.63
C VAL A 386 -12.78 17.86 -13.89
N GLY A 387 -13.22 18.99 -14.45
CA GLY A 387 -12.58 19.62 -15.60
C GLY A 387 -13.18 20.97 -15.90
N MET A 388 -12.50 21.77 -16.70
CA MET A 388 -13.03 23.02 -17.24
C MET A 388 -12.29 23.41 -18.52
N ASP A 389 -13.01 24.08 -19.39
CA ASP A 389 -12.45 24.75 -20.54
C ASP A 389 -12.75 26.26 -20.51
N HIS A 390 -12.61 26.94 -21.62
CA HIS A 390 -12.86 28.37 -21.72
C HIS A 390 -14.33 28.74 -21.36
N GLU A 391 -15.29 27.89 -21.78
CA GLU A 391 -16.72 28.18 -21.69
C GLU A 391 -17.45 27.39 -20.60
N ASN A 392 -16.92 26.25 -20.19
CA ASN A 392 -17.67 25.28 -19.39
C ASN A 392 -16.90 24.82 -18.15
N TYR A 393 -17.67 24.39 -17.16
CA TYR A 393 -17.26 23.48 -16.10
C TYR A 393 -17.79 22.07 -16.40
N TYR A 394 -16.97 21.05 -16.18
CA TYR A 394 -17.36 19.65 -16.17
C TYR A 394 -17.44 19.20 -14.73
N VAL A 395 -18.64 18.88 -14.28
CA VAL A 395 -18.95 18.66 -12.86
C VAL A 395 -19.41 17.24 -12.67
N ALA A 396 -18.71 16.51 -11.82
CA ALA A 396 -19.09 15.17 -11.41
C ALA A 396 -19.99 15.24 -10.18
N GLU A 397 -21.11 14.54 -10.23
CA GLU A 397 -22.14 14.61 -9.20
C GLU A 397 -23.02 13.36 -9.22
N SER A 398 -23.65 13.05 -8.10
CA SER A 398 -24.70 12.03 -8.05
C SER A 398 -26.06 12.69 -7.93
N LEU A 399 -26.92 12.44 -8.91
CA LEU A 399 -28.23 13.04 -9.02
C LEU A 399 -29.34 11.99 -9.22
N GLN A 400 -30.41 12.11 -8.45
CA GLN A 400 -31.58 11.24 -8.57
C GLN A 400 -32.20 11.29 -9.98
N ASN A 401 -32.34 12.48 -10.56
CA ASN A 401 -32.93 12.70 -11.89
C ASN A 401 -32.11 12.05 -13.01
N PHE A 402 -30.79 11.87 -12.81
CA PHE A 402 -29.91 11.16 -13.76
C PHE A 402 -29.71 9.69 -13.37
N GLY A 403 -30.33 9.24 -12.29
CA GLY A 403 -30.29 7.88 -11.77
C GLY A 403 -28.96 7.48 -11.15
N GLY A 404 -28.07 8.42 -10.80
CA GLY A 404 -26.80 8.14 -10.16
C GLY A 404 -25.68 9.10 -10.52
N VAL A 405 -24.45 8.57 -10.44
CA VAL A 405 -23.22 9.34 -10.62
C VAL A 405 -22.96 9.63 -12.10
N VAL A 406 -22.83 10.91 -12.43
CA VAL A 406 -22.66 11.42 -13.81
C VAL A 406 -21.64 12.55 -13.86
N VAL A 407 -21.23 12.94 -15.08
CA VAL A 407 -20.59 14.24 -15.33
C VAL A 407 -21.53 15.08 -16.17
N ASN A 408 -21.85 16.24 -15.67
CA ASN A 408 -22.64 17.26 -16.38
C ASN A 408 -21.74 18.40 -16.86
N THR A 409 -22.18 19.05 -17.94
CA THR A 409 -21.51 20.22 -18.51
C THR A 409 -22.32 21.46 -18.22
N TYR A 410 -21.74 22.40 -17.48
CA TYR A 410 -22.37 23.67 -17.13
C TYR A 410 -21.62 24.84 -17.77
N LYS A 411 -22.34 25.70 -18.47
CA LYS A 411 -21.73 26.91 -19.01
C LYS A 411 -21.31 27.86 -17.88
N LYS A 412 -20.08 28.35 -17.92
CA LYS A 412 -19.58 29.35 -16.95
C LYS A 412 -20.47 30.57 -16.83
N SER A 413 -21.02 31.02 -17.97
CA SER A 413 -21.94 32.17 -18.00
C SER A 413 -23.28 31.99 -17.30
N ARG A 414 -23.65 30.73 -17.00
CA ARG A 414 -24.92 30.35 -16.36
C ARG A 414 -24.74 29.54 -15.07
N ILE A 415 -23.53 29.30 -14.63
CA ILE A 415 -23.28 28.45 -13.46
C ILE A 415 -23.96 28.95 -12.19
N THR A 416 -24.13 30.29 -12.06
CA THR A 416 -24.84 30.91 -10.94
C THR A 416 -26.36 30.69 -10.97
N ASP A 417 -26.89 30.15 -12.09
CA ASP A 417 -28.31 29.75 -12.18
C ASP A 417 -28.48 28.30 -11.66
N GLU A 418 -27.40 27.51 -11.59
CA GLU A 418 -27.41 26.10 -11.24
C GLU A 418 -26.89 25.85 -9.81
N PHE A 419 -25.87 26.59 -9.38
CA PHE A 419 -25.29 26.49 -8.05
C PHE A 419 -25.29 27.84 -7.33
N THR A 420 -25.43 27.81 -6.02
CA THR A 420 -25.45 29.01 -5.19
C THR A 420 -24.10 29.32 -4.55
N HIS A 421 -23.33 28.30 -4.26
CA HIS A 421 -22.05 28.44 -3.58
C HIS A 421 -20.94 27.61 -4.27
N VAL A 422 -19.73 27.98 -3.95
CA VAL A 422 -18.52 27.23 -4.29
C VAL A 422 -17.63 27.15 -3.08
N GLU A 423 -17.03 26.00 -2.88
CA GLU A 423 -16.02 25.81 -1.87
C GLU A 423 -14.65 25.69 -2.54
N LEU A 424 -13.78 26.67 -2.25
CA LEU A 424 -12.43 26.72 -2.78
C LEU A 424 -11.52 25.86 -1.90
N MET A 425 -11.02 24.76 -2.46
CA MET A 425 -10.36 23.70 -1.72
C MET A 425 -8.85 23.85 -1.58
N ASP A 426 -8.27 25.02 -1.91
CA ASP A 426 -6.80 25.24 -1.87
C ASP A 426 -6.21 25.02 -0.47
N SER A 427 -6.91 25.46 0.58
CA SER A 427 -6.42 25.30 1.95
C SER A 427 -6.52 23.86 2.44
N TYR A 428 -7.47 23.09 1.91
CA TYR A 428 -7.72 21.72 2.29
C TYR A 428 -6.71 20.74 1.66
N TYR A 429 -6.55 20.80 0.34
CA TYR A 429 -5.66 19.88 -0.37
C TYR A 429 -4.18 20.11 -0.11
N LYS A 430 -3.75 21.33 0.21
CA LYS A 430 -2.35 21.72 0.43
C LYS A 430 -1.45 21.64 -0.80
N GLU A 431 -1.66 20.65 -1.66
CA GLU A 431 -0.89 20.42 -2.89
C GLU A 431 -1.81 20.14 -4.07
N ASP A 432 -1.45 20.60 -5.25
CA ASP A 432 -2.24 20.41 -6.47
C ASP A 432 -2.01 19.06 -7.15
N GLY A 433 -0.80 18.50 -7.08
CA GLY A 433 -0.44 17.27 -7.79
C GLY A 433 -0.39 17.43 -9.30
N ASN A 434 -0.56 16.33 -10.04
CA ASN A 434 -0.48 16.28 -11.51
C ASN A 434 -1.89 16.19 -12.11
N TYR A 435 -2.50 17.31 -12.46
CA TYR A 435 -3.80 17.31 -13.13
C TYR A 435 -3.84 18.31 -14.28
N THR A 436 -4.80 18.12 -15.17
CA THR A 436 -5.13 19.07 -16.22
C THR A 436 -6.31 19.93 -15.78
N THR A 437 -6.22 21.24 -15.98
CA THR A 437 -7.29 22.20 -15.61
C THR A 437 -8.51 22.11 -16.51
N TYR A 438 -8.38 21.50 -17.68
CA TYR A 438 -9.47 21.32 -18.63
C TYR A 438 -9.60 19.87 -19.05
N TRP A 439 -10.77 19.57 -19.57
CA TRP A 439 -11.11 18.24 -20.06
C TRP A 439 -10.71 18.06 -21.51
N LYS A 440 -10.10 16.93 -21.79
CA LYS A 440 -9.89 16.45 -23.16
C LYS A 440 -10.13 14.96 -23.26
#